data_9864acedfa643291373b7d8446a8e783
#
_entry.id   9864acedfa643291373b7d8446a8e783
#
_cell.length_a   1.000
_cell.length_b   1.000
_cell.length_c   1.000
_cell.angle_alpha   90.00
_cell.angle_beta   90.00
_cell.angle_gamma   90.00
#
_symmetry.space_group_name_H-M   'P 1'
#
loop_
_entity.id
_entity.type
_entity.pdbx_description
1 polymer ?
#
loop_
_entity_poly.entity_id
_entity_poly.type
_entity_poly.pdbx_seq_one_letter_code
_entity_poly.pdbx_strand_id
1 'polypeptide(L)'
;MIKSFAEAFPDLHLSQDARELMEQASVVRVTLNAGRDQMRIYLESDVLIHKKYIFETERAIGDQLCFDVPLQVKIIEKFRLSGQYTAQKLLPVYRDSILLELKNYNMFLYNLIRSARCEFTDPDTMRLYMEDTVVARGKEEELLQILEKIFCERCGQTLKIESELIKPKESQNRKLAQLKLEQEVVQICRRLNRQEEE
;
A
#
# COMPACT_ATOMS: atom_id res chain seq x y z
N MET A 1 -9.64 23.29 17.68
CA MET A 1 -9.27 22.78 19.03
C MET A 1 -8.93 21.31 18.82
N ILE A 2 -7.72 20.90 19.17
CA ILE A 2 -7.29 19.49 19.06
C ILE A 2 -7.94 18.73 20.20
N LYS A 3 -8.56 17.60 19.91
CA LYS A 3 -9.18 16.71 20.93
C LYS A 3 -8.51 15.35 20.85
N SER A 4 -8.45 14.62 21.97
CA SER A 4 -8.10 13.21 21.92
C SER A 4 -9.13 12.45 21.07
N PHE A 5 -8.74 11.31 20.52
CA PHE A 5 -9.67 10.50 19.73
C PHE A 5 -10.88 10.06 20.56
N ALA A 6 -10.66 9.65 21.81
CA ALA A 6 -11.72 9.26 22.74
C ALA A 6 -12.71 10.40 23.05
N GLU A 7 -12.23 11.65 23.17
CA GLU A 7 -13.11 12.82 23.37
C GLU A 7 -13.90 13.20 22.11
N ALA A 8 -13.33 12.92 20.91
CA ALA A 8 -14.00 13.19 19.65
C ALA A 8 -15.07 12.13 19.30
N PHE A 9 -14.86 10.89 19.74
CA PHE A 9 -15.72 9.74 19.45
C PHE A 9 -15.99 8.90 20.72
N PRO A 10 -16.67 9.44 21.75
CA PRO A 10 -16.81 8.79 23.06
C PRO A 10 -17.60 7.47 23.01
N ASP A 11 -18.58 7.38 22.12
CA ASP A 11 -19.49 6.23 22.02
C ASP A 11 -19.07 5.21 20.94
N LEU A 12 -17.88 5.38 20.36
CA LEU A 12 -17.41 4.48 19.33
C LEU A 12 -16.89 3.16 19.91
N HIS A 13 -17.42 2.05 19.44
CA HIS A 13 -17.00 0.71 19.84
C HIS A 13 -15.97 0.17 18.84
N LEU A 14 -14.76 -0.07 19.34
CA LEU A 14 -13.61 -0.66 18.62
C LEU A 14 -13.16 -1.93 19.34
N SER A 15 -12.36 -2.76 18.63
CA SER A 15 -11.60 -3.82 19.30
C SER A 15 -10.68 -3.23 20.37
N GLN A 16 -10.30 -4.03 21.36
CA GLN A 16 -9.44 -3.55 22.46
C GLN A 16 -8.13 -2.97 21.91
N ASP A 17 -7.45 -3.70 21.02
CA ASP A 17 -6.18 -3.26 20.40
C ASP A 17 -6.34 -1.93 19.63
N ALA A 18 -7.42 -1.80 18.84
CA ALA A 18 -7.70 -0.58 18.10
C ALA A 18 -7.95 0.60 19.04
N ARG A 19 -8.72 0.38 20.11
CA ARG A 19 -9.04 1.41 21.11
C ARG A 19 -7.76 1.92 21.79
N GLU A 20 -6.91 1.03 22.30
CA GLU A 20 -5.66 1.39 22.99
C GLU A 20 -4.72 2.22 22.10
N LEU A 21 -4.67 1.92 20.81
CA LEU A 21 -3.85 2.67 19.85
C LEU A 21 -4.49 4.01 19.48
N MET A 22 -5.82 4.04 19.28
CA MET A 22 -6.54 5.26 18.91
C MET A 22 -6.61 6.26 20.06
N GLU A 23 -6.62 5.81 21.33
CA GLU A 23 -6.52 6.68 22.51
C GLU A 23 -5.21 7.49 22.54
N GLN A 24 -4.15 7.02 21.87
CA GLN A 24 -2.88 7.73 21.74
C GLN A 24 -2.87 8.72 20.57
N ALA A 25 -3.98 8.80 19.81
CA ALA A 25 -4.11 9.70 18.69
C ALA A 25 -4.97 10.91 19.04
N SER A 26 -4.70 12.03 18.38
CA SER A 26 -5.46 13.27 18.49
C SER A 26 -6.15 13.58 17.17
N VAL A 27 -7.41 14.00 17.24
CA VAL A 27 -8.17 14.49 16.09
C VAL A 27 -7.85 15.97 15.90
N VAL A 28 -7.18 16.27 14.81
CA VAL A 28 -6.77 17.64 14.45
C VAL A 28 -7.90 18.37 13.74
N ARG A 29 -8.56 17.67 12.81
CA ARG A 29 -9.61 18.23 11.96
C ARG A 29 -10.52 17.14 11.44
N VAL A 30 -11.81 17.48 11.29
CA VAL A 30 -12.80 16.69 10.56
C VAL A 30 -13.36 17.56 9.44
N THR A 31 -13.49 17.02 8.24
CA THR A 31 -14.07 17.72 7.09
C THR A 31 -15.08 16.83 6.39
N LEU A 32 -16.14 17.46 5.89
CA LEU A 32 -17.11 16.84 4.99
C LEU A 32 -16.93 17.49 3.61
N ASN A 33 -17.04 16.70 2.56
CA ASN A 33 -17.08 17.25 1.21
C ASN A 33 -18.41 17.97 0.92
N ALA A 34 -18.49 18.72 -0.18
CA ALA A 34 -19.68 19.47 -0.55
C ALA A 34 -20.93 18.59 -0.73
N GLY A 35 -20.76 17.36 -1.21
CA GLY A 35 -21.83 16.37 -1.39
C GLY A 35 -22.29 15.70 -0.09
N ARG A 36 -21.57 15.91 1.02
CA ARG A 36 -21.81 15.27 2.33
C ARG A 36 -21.84 13.74 2.29
N ASP A 37 -21.16 13.14 1.33
CA ASP A 37 -21.03 11.69 1.15
C ASP A 37 -19.63 11.18 1.54
N GLN A 38 -18.67 12.09 1.82
CA GLN A 38 -17.33 11.73 2.23
C GLN A 38 -16.87 12.56 3.45
N MET A 39 -16.51 11.87 4.53
CA MET A 39 -15.89 12.45 5.73
C MET A 39 -14.39 12.16 5.74
N ARG A 40 -13.58 13.17 5.99
CA ARG A 40 -12.13 13.02 6.23
C ARG A 40 -11.79 13.43 7.65
N ILE A 41 -11.14 12.54 8.38
CA ILE A 41 -10.69 12.73 9.75
C ILE A 41 -9.18 12.76 9.74
N TYR A 42 -8.59 13.88 10.16
CA TYR A 42 -7.15 14.05 10.24
C TYR A 42 -6.68 13.73 11.64
N LEU A 43 -5.82 12.70 11.77
CA LEU A 43 -5.25 12.24 13.02
C LEU A 43 -3.76 12.55 13.11
N GLU A 44 -3.31 12.90 14.31
CA GLU A 44 -1.89 12.93 14.68
C GLU A 44 -1.65 11.96 15.83
N SER A 45 -0.54 11.22 15.76
CA SER A 45 -0.14 10.26 16.80
C SER A 45 1.39 10.21 16.90
N ASP A 46 1.89 10.03 18.12
CA ASP A 46 3.32 9.85 18.38
C ASP A 46 3.75 8.37 18.24
N VAL A 47 2.79 7.46 18.02
CA VAL A 47 3.02 6.04 17.78
C VAL A 47 2.49 5.62 16.41
N LEU A 48 3.13 4.61 15.84
CA LEU A 48 2.66 4.00 14.60
C LEU A 48 1.37 3.21 14.83
N ILE A 49 0.33 3.57 14.10
CA ILE A 49 -0.92 2.82 14.08
C ILE A 49 -0.97 1.99 12.81
N HIS A 50 -1.10 0.67 12.98
CA HIS A 50 -1.19 -0.24 11.83
C HIS A 50 -2.46 0.03 11.02
N LYS A 51 -2.36 0.00 9.71
CA LYS A 51 -3.45 0.37 8.79
C LYS A 51 -4.73 -0.47 8.99
N LYS A 52 -4.60 -1.70 9.49
CA LYS A 52 -5.78 -2.53 9.83
C LYS A 52 -6.70 -1.86 10.85
N TYR A 53 -6.13 -1.19 11.87
CA TYR A 53 -6.89 -0.50 12.91
C TYR A 53 -7.48 0.82 12.40
N ILE A 54 -6.77 1.49 11.49
CA ILE A 54 -7.32 2.66 10.79
C ILE A 54 -8.56 2.25 9.98
N PHE A 55 -8.49 1.17 9.20
CA PHE A 55 -9.63 0.67 8.42
C PHE A 55 -10.77 0.14 9.30
N GLU A 56 -10.45 -0.50 10.43
CA GLU A 56 -11.45 -0.89 11.42
C GLU A 56 -12.19 0.33 11.95
N THR A 57 -11.46 1.37 12.32
CA THR A 57 -12.01 2.62 12.84
C THR A 57 -12.84 3.36 11.79
N GLU A 58 -12.36 3.46 10.54
CA GLU A 58 -13.14 4.04 9.43
C GLU A 58 -14.50 3.36 9.28
N ARG A 59 -14.49 2.01 9.31
CA ARG A 59 -15.73 1.21 9.22
C ARG A 59 -16.62 1.42 10.43
N ALA A 60 -16.06 1.35 11.64
CA ALA A 60 -16.82 1.52 12.86
C ALA A 60 -17.51 2.90 12.94
N ILE A 61 -16.83 3.98 12.51
CA ILE A 61 -17.43 5.32 12.43
C ILE A 61 -18.58 5.33 11.41
N GLY A 62 -18.38 4.75 10.23
CA GLY A 62 -19.44 4.66 9.22
C GLY A 62 -20.65 3.89 9.71
N ASP A 63 -20.43 2.71 10.29
CA ASP A 63 -21.51 1.80 10.72
C ASP A 63 -22.24 2.27 11.97
N GLN A 64 -21.55 2.88 12.94
CA GLN A 64 -22.12 3.22 14.25
C GLN A 64 -22.61 4.66 14.36
N LEU A 65 -21.95 5.60 13.67
CA LEU A 65 -22.27 7.03 13.81
C LEU A 65 -22.93 7.64 12.57
N CYS A 66 -22.86 6.97 11.44
CA CYS A 66 -23.33 7.49 10.16
C CYS A 66 -24.30 6.52 9.46
N PHE A 67 -25.00 5.67 10.24
CA PHE A 67 -25.85 4.59 9.71
C PHE A 67 -27.02 5.08 8.85
N ASP A 68 -27.51 6.29 9.07
CA ASP A 68 -28.65 6.88 8.32
C ASP A 68 -28.23 7.46 6.96
N VAL A 69 -26.94 7.66 6.72
CA VAL A 69 -26.41 8.26 5.49
C VAL A 69 -25.24 7.41 5.00
N PRO A 70 -25.21 7.00 3.71
CA PRO A 70 -24.08 6.26 3.15
C PRO A 70 -22.84 7.17 3.07
N LEU A 71 -22.18 7.38 4.21
CA LEU A 71 -21.01 8.26 4.34
C LEU A 71 -19.74 7.45 4.26
N GLN A 72 -18.91 7.76 3.27
CA GLN A 72 -17.57 7.21 3.18
C GLN A 72 -16.63 7.91 4.16
N VAL A 73 -16.18 7.20 5.17
CA VAL A 73 -15.22 7.71 6.16
C VAL A 73 -13.79 7.40 5.72
N LYS A 74 -12.93 8.42 5.75
CA LYS A 74 -11.50 8.29 5.46
C LYS A 74 -10.68 8.94 6.56
N ILE A 75 -9.77 8.17 7.16
CA ILE A 75 -8.81 8.67 8.15
C ILE A 75 -7.49 8.96 7.44
N ILE A 76 -6.96 10.16 7.69
CA ILE A 76 -5.67 10.63 7.20
C ILE A 76 -4.77 10.79 8.42
N GLU A 77 -3.93 9.80 8.64
CA GLU A 77 -3.02 9.77 9.77
C GLU A 77 -1.70 10.48 9.48
N LYS A 78 -1.16 11.16 10.48
CA LYS A 78 0.18 11.73 10.50
C LYS A 78 0.88 11.32 11.79
N PHE A 79 2.09 10.77 11.67
CA PHE A 79 2.87 10.31 12.80
C PHE A 79 3.99 11.30 13.13
N ARG A 80 4.11 11.63 14.41
CA ARG A 80 5.22 12.43 14.96
C ARG A 80 6.21 11.52 15.67
N LEU A 81 6.90 10.71 14.89
CA LEU A 81 7.81 9.72 15.42
C LEU A 81 9.06 10.38 16.02
N SER A 82 9.62 9.76 17.07
CA SER A 82 10.87 10.21 17.67
C SER A 82 12.03 10.07 16.67
N GLY A 83 13.09 10.90 16.82
CA GLY A 83 14.23 10.92 15.91
C GLY A 83 15.07 9.63 15.83
N GLN A 84 14.76 8.62 16.66
CA GLN A 84 15.35 7.29 16.54
C GLN A 84 14.77 6.44 15.40
N TYR A 85 13.60 6.81 14.87
CA TYR A 85 13.00 6.18 13.70
C TYR A 85 13.61 6.79 12.45
N THR A 86 14.36 5.98 11.71
CA THR A 86 14.81 6.28 10.35
C THR A 86 13.93 5.53 9.35
N ALA A 87 13.88 5.96 8.10
CA ALA A 87 13.13 5.27 7.06
C ALA A 87 13.53 3.79 6.94
N GLN A 88 14.82 3.48 7.08
CA GLN A 88 15.35 2.12 7.08
C GLN A 88 14.81 1.26 8.22
N LYS A 89 14.66 1.81 9.43
CA LYS A 89 14.08 1.08 10.57
C LYS A 89 12.56 1.01 10.50
N LEU A 90 11.94 2.01 9.89
CA LEU A 90 10.49 2.10 9.74
C LEU A 90 9.94 1.11 8.72
N LEU A 91 10.65 0.91 7.60
CA LEU A 91 10.18 0.04 6.52
C LEU A 91 9.79 -1.37 7.00
N PRO A 92 10.61 -2.13 7.75
CA PRO A 92 10.23 -3.47 8.21
C PRO A 92 8.99 -3.46 9.11
N VAL A 93 8.87 -2.46 9.98
CA VAL A 93 7.77 -2.36 10.95
C VAL A 93 6.45 -1.94 10.30
N TYR A 94 6.52 -1.05 9.30
CA TYR A 94 5.33 -0.46 8.67
C TYR A 94 4.98 -1.10 7.32
N ARG A 95 5.77 -2.07 6.85
CA ARG A 95 5.61 -2.71 5.53
C ARG A 95 4.23 -3.33 5.34
N ASP A 96 3.73 -4.03 6.35
CA ASP A 96 2.42 -4.69 6.26
C ASP A 96 1.27 -3.67 6.15
N SER A 97 1.41 -2.51 6.80
CA SER A 97 0.48 -1.40 6.65
C SER A 97 0.48 -0.83 5.23
N ILE A 98 1.67 -0.64 4.63
CA ILE A 98 1.82 -0.17 3.24
C ILE A 98 1.19 -1.19 2.29
N LEU A 99 1.48 -2.48 2.46
CA LEU A 99 0.92 -3.54 1.63
C LEU A 99 -0.61 -3.60 1.73
N LEU A 100 -1.16 -3.48 2.95
CA LEU A 100 -2.60 -3.49 3.16
C LEU A 100 -3.29 -2.27 2.51
N GLU A 101 -2.69 -1.10 2.63
CA GLU A 101 -3.19 0.12 2.02
C GLU A 101 -3.18 0.03 0.49
N LEU A 102 -2.07 -0.38 -0.09
CA LEU A 102 -1.95 -0.54 -1.54
C LEU A 102 -2.87 -1.62 -2.08
N LYS A 103 -3.09 -2.72 -1.34
CA LYS A 103 -4.06 -3.75 -1.72
C LYS A 103 -5.47 -3.21 -1.86
N ASN A 104 -5.88 -2.31 -0.96
CA ASN A 104 -7.19 -1.67 -1.02
C ASN A 104 -7.28 -0.55 -2.07
N TYR A 105 -6.16 0.06 -2.40
CA TYR A 105 -6.10 1.15 -3.36
C TYR A 105 -5.97 0.64 -4.81
N ASN A 106 -4.94 -0.20 -5.07
CA ASN A 106 -4.64 -0.69 -6.41
C ASN A 106 -3.84 -2.01 -6.34
N MET A 107 -4.44 -3.10 -6.82
CA MET A 107 -3.84 -4.43 -6.79
C MET A 107 -2.53 -4.55 -7.59
N PHE A 108 -2.36 -3.75 -8.65
CA PHE A 108 -1.10 -3.74 -9.42
C PHE A 108 0.05 -3.16 -8.59
N LEU A 109 -0.18 -2.03 -7.90
CA LEU A 109 0.82 -1.42 -7.01
C LEU A 109 1.15 -2.33 -5.83
N TYR A 110 0.14 -3.00 -5.25
CA TYR A 110 0.35 -4.01 -4.22
C TYR A 110 1.28 -5.13 -4.69
N ASN A 111 1.04 -5.67 -5.89
CA ASN A 111 1.87 -6.76 -6.42
C ASN A 111 3.29 -6.28 -6.72
N LEU A 112 3.46 -5.07 -7.24
CA LEU A 112 4.78 -4.49 -7.49
C LEU A 112 5.60 -4.39 -6.21
N ILE A 113 5.09 -3.72 -5.16
CA ILE A 113 5.82 -3.54 -3.91
C ILE A 113 6.02 -4.85 -3.13
N ARG A 114 5.07 -5.79 -3.24
CA ARG A 114 5.18 -7.10 -2.60
C ARG A 114 6.36 -7.91 -3.14
N SER A 115 6.58 -7.87 -4.44
CA SER A 115 7.67 -8.60 -5.12
C SER A 115 8.97 -7.79 -5.19
N ALA A 116 8.91 -6.48 -4.96
CA ALA A 116 10.08 -5.63 -5.02
C ALA A 116 11.06 -5.90 -3.87
N ARG A 117 12.34 -5.75 -4.18
CA ARG A 117 13.43 -5.72 -3.20
C ARG A 117 13.76 -4.28 -2.89
N CYS A 118 13.74 -3.93 -1.61
CA CYS A 118 14.08 -2.60 -1.12
C CYS A 118 15.47 -2.65 -0.47
N GLU A 119 16.37 -1.78 -0.88
CA GLU A 119 17.70 -1.65 -0.31
C GLU A 119 17.96 -0.18 0.04
N PHE A 120 18.59 0.07 1.18
CA PHE A 120 19.02 1.39 1.56
C PHE A 120 20.49 1.56 1.21
N THR A 121 20.79 2.51 0.32
CA THR A 121 22.16 2.88 -0.04
C THR A 121 22.78 3.79 1.01
N ASP A 122 21.95 4.59 1.65
CA ASP A 122 22.25 5.44 2.80
C ASP A 122 20.95 5.63 3.63
N PRO A 123 20.98 6.22 4.84
CA PRO A 123 19.80 6.35 5.71
C PRO A 123 18.59 7.05 5.07
N ASP A 124 18.83 7.94 4.09
CA ASP A 124 17.83 8.80 3.48
C ASP A 124 17.53 8.44 2.00
N THR A 125 18.17 7.37 1.48
CA THR A 125 17.96 6.93 0.09
C THR A 125 17.65 5.43 0.03
N MET A 126 16.45 5.11 -0.45
CA MET A 126 16.00 3.75 -0.69
C MET A 126 15.98 3.47 -2.19
N ARG A 127 16.55 2.33 -2.59
CA ARG A 127 16.46 1.83 -3.95
C ARG A 127 15.49 0.65 -4.02
N LEU A 128 14.53 0.77 -4.94
CA LEU A 128 13.47 -0.19 -5.16
C LEU A 128 13.74 -0.97 -6.45
N TYR A 129 14.07 -2.26 -6.32
CA TYR A 129 14.28 -3.15 -7.47
C TYR A 129 12.98 -3.86 -7.82
N MET A 130 12.48 -3.64 -9.02
CA MET A 130 11.25 -4.25 -9.53
C MET A 130 11.53 -5.04 -10.80
N GLU A 131 10.77 -6.13 -11.04
CA GLU A 131 10.86 -6.83 -12.30
C GLU A 131 10.37 -5.95 -13.47
N ASP A 132 11.15 -5.91 -14.57
CA ASP A 132 10.82 -5.17 -15.79
C ASP A 132 9.62 -5.80 -16.49
N THR A 133 8.44 -5.28 -16.23
CA THR A 133 7.16 -5.67 -16.82
C THR A 133 6.44 -4.44 -17.37
N VAL A 134 5.49 -4.65 -18.27
CA VAL A 134 4.65 -3.56 -18.79
C VAL A 134 3.93 -2.83 -17.66
N VAL A 135 3.46 -3.57 -16.65
CA VAL A 135 2.80 -2.99 -15.47
C VAL A 135 3.78 -2.16 -14.64
N ALA A 136 5.01 -2.66 -14.41
CA ALA A 136 6.01 -1.92 -13.66
C ALA A 136 6.33 -0.59 -14.35
N ARG A 137 6.62 -0.59 -15.65
CA ARG A 137 6.90 0.63 -16.43
C ARG A 137 5.74 1.65 -16.39
N GLY A 138 4.49 1.16 -16.40
CA GLY A 138 3.32 2.05 -16.40
C GLY A 138 2.88 2.53 -15.02
N LYS A 139 3.39 1.92 -13.93
CA LYS A 139 2.96 2.20 -12.54
C LYS A 139 4.10 2.57 -11.60
N GLU A 140 5.32 2.62 -12.09
CA GLU A 140 6.53 2.95 -11.33
C GLU A 140 6.40 4.32 -10.66
N GLU A 141 6.15 5.35 -11.42
CA GLU A 141 6.05 6.73 -10.92
C GLU A 141 4.94 6.89 -9.86
N GLU A 142 3.76 6.31 -10.11
CA GLU A 142 2.65 6.32 -9.16
C GLU A 142 3.03 5.64 -7.84
N LEU A 143 3.74 4.50 -7.91
CA LEU A 143 4.22 3.78 -6.72
C LEU A 143 5.21 4.62 -5.92
N LEU A 144 6.20 5.22 -6.59
CA LEU A 144 7.20 6.06 -5.94
C LEU A 144 6.56 7.25 -5.23
N GLN A 145 5.65 7.96 -5.89
CA GLN A 145 4.93 9.10 -5.31
C GLN A 145 4.12 8.70 -4.06
N ILE A 146 3.47 7.54 -4.08
CA ILE A 146 2.71 7.04 -2.92
C ILE A 146 3.66 6.71 -1.76
N LEU A 147 4.77 6.02 -2.03
CA LEU A 147 5.74 5.69 -1.00
C LEU A 147 6.39 6.95 -0.40
N GLU A 148 6.76 7.93 -1.24
CA GLU A 148 7.27 9.22 -0.76
C GLU A 148 6.27 9.91 0.15
N LYS A 149 4.99 9.99 -0.22
CA LYS A 149 3.93 10.54 0.65
C LYS A 149 3.82 9.81 1.97
N ILE A 150 3.88 8.48 1.96
CA ILE A 150 3.81 7.69 3.18
C ILE A 150 5.00 7.99 4.10
N PHE A 151 6.22 7.98 3.59
CA PHE A 151 7.40 8.19 4.41
C PHE A 151 7.58 9.66 4.80
N CYS A 152 7.43 10.60 3.87
CA CYS A 152 7.71 12.02 4.13
C CYS A 152 6.54 12.72 4.79
N GLU A 153 5.34 12.64 4.22
CA GLU A 153 4.20 13.42 4.72
C GLU A 153 3.55 12.78 5.95
N ARG A 154 3.37 11.43 5.92
CA ARG A 154 2.72 10.71 7.01
C ARG A 154 3.66 10.41 8.17
N CYS A 155 4.87 9.92 7.89
CA CYS A 155 5.83 9.48 8.91
C CYS A 155 6.89 10.53 9.26
N GLY A 156 6.93 11.67 8.57
CA GLY A 156 7.87 12.76 8.82
C GLY A 156 9.33 12.41 8.56
N GLN A 157 9.59 11.40 7.71
CA GLN A 157 10.94 10.97 7.35
C GLN A 157 11.41 11.65 6.08
N THR A 158 12.65 12.10 6.03
CA THR A 158 13.27 12.50 4.77
C THR A 158 13.70 11.23 4.04
N LEU A 159 13.12 10.96 2.88
CA LEU A 159 13.45 9.78 2.10
C LEU A 159 13.41 10.10 0.60
N LYS A 160 14.51 9.81 -0.08
CA LYS A 160 14.58 9.76 -1.54
C LYS A 160 14.37 8.32 -1.98
N ILE A 161 13.48 8.09 -2.94
CA ILE A 161 13.23 6.75 -3.48
C ILE A 161 13.68 6.71 -4.92
N GLU A 162 14.59 5.80 -5.23
CA GLU A 162 15.04 5.50 -6.58
C GLU A 162 14.51 4.12 -6.97
N SER A 163 14.22 3.91 -8.24
CA SER A 163 13.78 2.62 -8.78
C SER A 163 14.73 2.11 -9.84
N GLU A 164 14.83 0.79 -9.90
CA GLU A 164 15.59 0.09 -10.93
C GLU A 164 14.77 -1.11 -11.42
N LEU A 165 14.53 -1.14 -12.73
CA LEU A 165 13.84 -2.26 -13.37
C LEU A 165 14.87 -3.34 -13.73
N ILE A 166 14.73 -4.51 -13.11
CA ILE A 166 15.59 -5.67 -13.31
C ILE A 166 14.94 -6.68 -14.25
N LYS A 167 15.72 -7.35 -15.06
CA LYS A 167 15.21 -8.42 -15.93
C LYS A 167 14.48 -9.46 -15.08
N PRO A 168 13.27 -9.88 -15.48
CA PRO A 168 12.52 -10.91 -14.76
C PRO A 168 13.39 -12.16 -14.61
N LYS A 169 13.43 -12.72 -13.39
CA LYS A 169 14.04 -14.04 -13.21
C LYS A 169 13.24 -15.03 -14.04
N GLU A 170 13.92 -15.74 -14.95
CA GLU A 170 13.29 -16.84 -15.68
C GLU A 170 12.73 -17.87 -14.69
N SER A 171 11.43 -17.84 -14.47
CA SER A 171 10.80 -18.85 -13.63
C SER A 171 10.83 -20.19 -14.37
N GLN A 172 11.04 -21.29 -13.62
CA GLN A 172 10.99 -22.65 -14.19
C GLN A 172 9.68 -22.89 -14.95
N ASN A 173 8.58 -22.29 -14.48
CA ASN A 173 7.28 -22.38 -15.14
C ASN A 173 7.24 -21.65 -16.50
N ARG A 174 7.96 -20.54 -16.66
CA ARG A 174 8.10 -19.86 -17.96
C ARG A 174 8.93 -20.69 -18.92
N LYS A 175 10.04 -21.28 -18.47
CA LYS A 175 10.86 -22.20 -19.30
C LYS A 175 10.05 -23.43 -19.74
N LEU A 176 9.27 -24.02 -18.83
CA LEU A 176 8.40 -25.15 -19.15
C LEU A 176 7.26 -24.77 -20.11
N ALA A 177 6.66 -23.60 -19.95
CA ALA A 177 5.63 -23.10 -20.87
C ALA A 177 6.20 -22.84 -22.27
N GLN A 178 7.39 -22.26 -22.35
CA GLN A 178 8.08 -22.00 -23.61
C GLN A 178 8.50 -23.30 -24.33
N LEU A 179 9.05 -24.27 -23.59
CA LEU A 179 9.35 -25.59 -24.14
C LEU A 179 8.11 -26.34 -24.66
N LYS A 180 6.98 -26.24 -23.97
CA LYS A 180 5.70 -26.81 -24.42
C LYS A 180 5.24 -26.16 -25.72
N LEU A 181 5.29 -24.82 -25.79
CA LEU A 181 4.91 -24.08 -26.99
C LEU A 181 5.80 -24.44 -28.20
N GLU A 182 7.09 -24.54 -27.98
CA GLU A 182 8.05 -24.95 -29.03
C GLU A 182 7.76 -26.38 -29.52
N GLN A 183 7.42 -27.30 -28.60
CA GLN A 183 7.05 -28.68 -28.96
C GLN A 183 5.74 -28.74 -29.76
N GLU A 184 4.75 -27.93 -29.36
CA GLU A 184 3.47 -27.84 -30.11
C GLU A 184 3.66 -27.25 -31.50
N VAL A 185 4.48 -26.19 -31.65
CA VAL A 185 4.80 -25.62 -32.96
C VAL A 185 5.49 -26.65 -33.87
N VAL A 186 6.47 -27.38 -33.33
CA VAL A 186 7.16 -28.45 -34.08
C VAL A 186 6.18 -29.56 -34.51
N GLN A 187 5.23 -29.94 -33.66
CA GLN A 187 4.21 -30.93 -34.01
C GLN A 187 3.24 -30.43 -35.10
N ILE A 188 2.85 -29.16 -35.02
CA ILE A 188 1.98 -28.55 -36.06
C ILE A 188 2.73 -28.51 -37.42
N CYS A 189 3.97 -28.06 -37.43
CA CYS A 189 4.77 -28.03 -38.66
C CYS A 189 4.93 -29.43 -39.28
N ARG A 190 5.16 -30.47 -38.45
CA ARG A 190 5.26 -31.86 -38.95
C ARG A 190 3.94 -32.38 -39.51
N ARG A 191 2.79 -31.95 -38.97
CA ARG A 191 1.48 -32.32 -39.51
C ARG A 191 1.19 -31.66 -40.84
N LEU A 192 1.51 -30.38 -40.97
CA LEU A 192 1.32 -29.61 -42.19
C LEU A 192 2.19 -30.17 -43.32
N ASN A 193 3.48 -30.47 -43.11
CA ASN A 193 4.35 -31.05 -44.10
C ASN A 193 3.91 -32.45 -44.58
N ARG A 194 3.23 -33.24 -43.74
CA ARG A 194 2.66 -34.54 -44.17
C ARG A 194 1.43 -34.42 -45.04
N GLN A 195 0.69 -33.30 -44.90
CA GLN A 195 -0.50 -33.06 -45.75
C GLN A 195 -0.15 -32.48 -47.13
N GLU A 196 1.05 -31.97 -47.29
CA GLU A 196 1.54 -31.50 -48.60
C GLU A 196 2.23 -32.61 -49.42
N GLU A 197 2.53 -33.78 -48.81
CA GLU A 197 3.16 -34.93 -49.46
C GLU A 197 2.13 -36.00 -49.89
N GLU A 198 0.81 -35.86 -49.59
CA GLU A 198 -0.27 -36.70 -50.06
C GLU A 198 -1.05 -36.00 -51.19
#